data_c3c5179dda48b5d53d83c8997fecf6ab
#
_entry.id   c3c5179dda48b5d53d83c8997fecf6ab
#
_cell.length_a   1.000
_cell.length_b   1.000
_cell.length_c   1.000
_cell.angle_alpha   90.00
_cell.angle_beta   90.00
_cell.angle_gamma   90.00
#
_symmetry.space_group_name_H-M   'P 1'
#
loop_
_entity.id
_entity.type
_entity.pdbx_description
1 polymer ?
#
loop_
_entity_poly.entity_id
_entity_poly.type
_entity_poly.pdbx_seq_one_letter_code
_entity_poly.pdbx_strand_id
1 'polypeptide(L)'
;MPIHWKPFLAPSTLALKFAIKTLLAGGLALWCAFRFDLEQPQWALMTVLIVSQPLSGMVVAKGLFRLLGTLVGTAMSVLMIALFAQAPWLFLLAISLWLGLCTAASTSLRNHVSYAFVLSGYTVAIIGLPAVDQPLLVFEQAVARCTEICLGIICASAVSAILWPQRVEQNLDKQAHATWLLGMQAARGEIDPRQRQPQGLLNALSKIVEVDAQRDHAWFEGERGRRRAGALALLSRDLLSLLRTARGVARQRARLSEEEERQVERWLAALASALEGTDPASMQALREELAQVAVEPQWSNDQRYLLTRCSVLLLKAVNAEKGMRAVASGEVEGRVGSAGTLSWHRDLQMALFYGARSALALLGLSVYWIYTAWPAASGAMLLAA
;
A
#
# COMPACT_ATOMS: atom_id res chain seq x y z
N MET A 1 13.71 -26.19 -13.12
CA MET A 1 12.33 -25.98 -12.63
C MET A 1 11.39 -26.30 -13.80
N PRO A 2 10.47 -27.25 -13.70
CA PRO A 2 9.48 -27.48 -14.75
C PRO A 2 8.51 -26.28 -14.81
N ILE A 3 8.36 -25.68 -15.96
CA ILE A 3 7.40 -24.59 -16.19
C ILE A 3 6.00 -25.21 -16.13
N HIS A 4 5.24 -24.90 -15.10
CA HIS A 4 3.86 -25.34 -14.97
C HIS A 4 2.97 -24.52 -15.94
N TRP A 5 2.68 -25.06 -17.11
CA TRP A 5 1.81 -24.42 -18.13
C TRP A 5 0.32 -24.40 -17.76
N LYS A 6 -0.11 -25.22 -16.80
CA LYS A 6 -1.53 -25.32 -16.38
C LYS A 6 -2.18 -23.97 -16.00
N PRO A 7 -1.52 -23.05 -15.27
CA PRO A 7 -2.13 -21.74 -14.94
C PRO A 7 -2.40 -20.87 -16.18
N PHE A 8 -1.63 -21.04 -17.25
CA PHE A 8 -1.82 -20.27 -18.49
C PHE A 8 -2.95 -20.81 -19.37
N LEU A 9 -3.24 -22.11 -19.28
CA LEU A 9 -4.26 -22.79 -20.10
C LEU A 9 -5.64 -22.83 -19.43
N ALA A 10 -5.73 -22.61 -18.11
CA ALA A 10 -6.98 -22.55 -17.36
C ALA A 10 -7.03 -21.30 -16.47
N PRO A 11 -7.28 -20.11 -17.04
CA PRO A 11 -7.40 -18.88 -16.27
C PRO A 11 -8.56 -18.99 -15.28
N SER A 12 -8.38 -18.45 -14.06
CA SER A 12 -9.46 -18.39 -13.09
C SER A 12 -10.62 -17.54 -13.63
N THR A 13 -11.85 -17.85 -13.24
CA THR A 13 -13.03 -17.06 -13.63
C THR A 13 -12.90 -15.58 -13.26
N LEU A 14 -12.16 -15.28 -12.20
CA LEU A 14 -11.84 -13.91 -11.76
C LEU A 14 -10.91 -13.20 -12.75
N ALA A 15 -9.85 -13.89 -13.20
CA ALA A 15 -8.90 -13.36 -14.18
C ALA A 15 -9.59 -13.12 -15.53
N LEU A 16 -10.47 -14.04 -15.95
CA LEU A 16 -11.24 -13.89 -17.19
C LEU A 16 -12.19 -12.68 -17.12
N LYS A 17 -12.93 -12.52 -16.01
CA LYS A 17 -13.81 -11.36 -15.81
C LYS A 17 -13.00 -10.05 -15.82
N PHE A 18 -11.84 -10.03 -15.20
CA PHE A 18 -10.96 -8.86 -15.21
C PHE A 18 -10.47 -8.52 -16.63
N ALA A 19 -10.03 -9.51 -17.39
CA ALA A 19 -9.59 -9.33 -18.79
C ALA A 19 -10.73 -8.77 -19.67
N ILE A 20 -11.95 -9.34 -19.57
CA ILE A 20 -13.11 -8.88 -20.32
C ILE A 20 -13.45 -7.42 -19.96
N LYS A 21 -13.46 -7.08 -18.67
CA LYS A 21 -13.68 -5.69 -18.24
C LYS A 21 -12.66 -4.73 -18.85
N THR A 22 -11.39 -5.10 -18.80
CA THR A 22 -10.30 -4.24 -19.32
C THR A 22 -10.40 -4.06 -20.83
N LEU A 23 -10.72 -5.14 -21.56
CA LEU A 23 -10.94 -5.07 -23.01
C LEU A 23 -12.14 -4.21 -23.38
N LEU A 24 -13.27 -4.37 -22.69
CA LEU A 24 -14.47 -3.54 -22.93
C LEU A 24 -14.22 -2.07 -22.58
N ALA A 25 -13.55 -1.79 -21.48
CA ALA A 25 -13.19 -0.42 -21.11
C ALA A 25 -12.23 0.22 -22.12
N GLY A 26 -11.23 -0.54 -22.60
CA GLY A 26 -10.29 -0.09 -23.62
C GLY A 26 -10.94 0.13 -24.97
N GLY A 27 -11.81 -0.78 -25.39
CA GLY A 27 -12.60 -0.64 -26.63
C GLY A 27 -13.53 0.57 -26.58
N LEU A 28 -14.22 0.78 -25.44
CA LEU A 28 -15.06 1.98 -25.23
C LEU A 28 -14.25 3.27 -25.27
N ALA A 29 -13.08 3.30 -24.60
CA ALA A 29 -12.22 4.46 -24.60
C ALA A 29 -11.69 4.80 -25.99
N LEU A 30 -11.27 3.78 -26.77
CA LEU A 30 -10.86 3.98 -28.17
C LEU A 30 -12.01 4.47 -29.04
N TRP A 31 -13.19 3.85 -28.92
CA TRP A 31 -14.36 4.24 -29.68
C TRP A 31 -14.74 5.71 -29.41
N CYS A 32 -14.77 6.12 -28.14
CA CYS A 32 -15.01 7.50 -27.76
C CYS A 32 -13.91 8.43 -28.30
N ALA A 33 -12.63 8.03 -28.16
CA ALA A 33 -11.52 8.86 -28.63
C ALA A 33 -11.59 9.13 -30.15
N PHE A 34 -11.88 8.09 -30.94
CA PHE A 34 -12.12 8.24 -32.38
C PHE A 34 -13.39 9.04 -32.70
N ARG A 35 -14.47 8.88 -31.91
CA ARG A 35 -15.72 9.61 -32.14
C ARG A 35 -15.60 11.09 -31.86
N PHE A 36 -14.74 11.48 -30.92
CA PHE A 36 -14.45 12.88 -30.58
C PHE A 36 -13.23 13.44 -31.33
N ASP A 37 -12.68 12.69 -32.27
CA ASP A 37 -11.56 13.07 -33.12
C ASP A 37 -10.32 13.54 -32.29
N LEU A 38 -9.99 12.78 -31.24
CA LEU A 38 -8.85 13.10 -30.40
C LEU A 38 -7.54 12.78 -31.13
N GLU A 39 -6.50 13.61 -30.93
CA GLU A 39 -5.23 13.54 -31.65
C GLU A 39 -4.46 12.25 -31.43
N GLN A 40 -4.48 11.72 -30.21
CA GLN A 40 -3.67 10.56 -29.81
C GLN A 40 -4.50 9.52 -29.04
N PRO A 41 -5.44 8.81 -29.68
CA PRO A 41 -6.37 7.86 -29.05
C PRO A 41 -5.70 6.76 -28.24
N GLN A 42 -4.44 6.43 -28.58
CA GLN A 42 -3.65 5.42 -27.86
C GLN A 42 -3.45 5.77 -26.37
N TRP A 43 -3.43 7.03 -25.99
CA TRP A 43 -3.29 7.42 -24.58
C TRP A 43 -4.52 7.14 -23.75
N ALA A 44 -5.70 7.21 -24.34
CA ALA A 44 -6.94 6.78 -23.67
C ALA A 44 -6.90 5.28 -23.39
N LEU A 45 -6.52 4.45 -24.39
CA LEU A 45 -6.36 3.00 -24.21
C LEU A 45 -5.28 2.66 -23.17
N MET A 46 -4.10 3.26 -23.30
CA MET A 46 -3.00 3.05 -22.34
C MET A 46 -3.40 3.43 -20.91
N THR A 47 -4.19 4.49 -20.77
CA THR A 47 -4.72 4.91 -19.48
C THR A 47 -5.65 3.85 -18.89
N VAL A 48 -6.57 3.28 -19.70
CA VAL A 48 -7.42 2.18 -19.25
C VAL A 48 -6.59 1.01 -18.77
N LEU A 49 -5.60 0.56 -19.55
CA LEU A 49 -4.74 -0.57 -19.19
C LEU A 49 -3.98 -0.32 -17.88
N ILE A 50 -3.45 0.90 -17.69
CA ILE A 50 -2.69 1.24 -16.49
C ILE A 50 -3.59 1.37 -15.26
N VAL A 51 -4.80 1.97 -15.41
CA VAL A 51 -5.71 2.24 -14.29
C VAL A 51 -6.52 1.00 -13.93
N SER A 52 -6.75 0.07 -14.86
CA SER A 52 -7.51 -1.17 -14.61
C SER A 52 -6.93 -1.96 -13.44
N GLN A 53 -7.81 -2.27 -12.49
CA GLN A 53 -7.50 -3.06 -11.30
C GLN A 53 -8.66 -4.04 -11.04
N PRO A 54 -8.40 -5.18 -10.37
CA PRO A 54 -9.45 -6.16 -10.06
C PRO A 54 -10.60 -5.58 -9.22
N LEU A 55 -10.27 -4.67 -8.29
CA LEU A 55 -11.21 -4.06 -7.35
C LEU A 55 -11.60 -2.65 -7.80
N SER A 56 -12.88 -2.32 -7.77
CA SER A 56 -13.42 -1.04 -8.27
C SER A 56 -12.88 0.18 -7.53
N GLY A 57 -12.74 0.12 -6.21
CA GLY A 57 -12.16 1.21 -5.42
C GLY A 57 -10.71 1.52 -5.78
N MET A 58 -9.93 0.49 -6.17
CA MET A 58 -8.55 0.66 -6.64
C MET A 58 -8.48 1.39 -7.98
N VAL A 59 -9.44 1.15 -8.89
CA VAL A 59 -9.52 1.85 -10.19
C VAL A 59 -9.72 3.34 -9.98
N VAL A 60 -10.69 3.71 -9.12
CA VAL A 60 -11.01 5.12 -8.82
C VAL A 60 -9.82 5.81 -8.15
N ALA A 61 -9.22 5.17 -7.13
CA ALA A 61 -8.06 5.71 -6.43
C ALA A 61 -6.90 5.97 -7.40
N LYS A 62 -6.53 4.96 -8.18
CA LYS A 62 -5.43 5.06 -9.14
C LYS A 62 -5.71 6.07 -10.24
N GLY A 63 -6.97 6.14 -10.72
CA GLY A 63 -7.44 7.13 -11.69
C GLY A 63 -7.29 8.56 -11.18
N LEU A 64 -7.74 8.83 -9.94
CA LEU A 64 -7.63 10.16 -9.33
C LEU A 64 -6.18 10.62 -9.21
N PHE A 65 -5.29 9.78 -8.68
CA PHE A 65 -3.88 10.15 -8.55
C PHE A 65 -3.16 10.23 -9.89
N ARG A 66 -3.62 9.45 -10.90
CA ARG A 66 -3.17 9.61 -12.28
C ARG A 66 -3.55 10.98 -12.85
N LEU A 67 -4.80 11.40 -12.64
CA LEU A 67 -5.28 12.71 -13.08
C LEU A 67 -4.49 13.84 -12.42
N LEU A 68 -4.33 13.80 -11.09
CA LEU A 68 -3.58 14.83 -10.35
C LEU A 68 -2.12 14.91 -10.81
N GLY A 69 -1.44 13.77 -10.95
CA GLY A 69 -0.06 13.73 -11.41
C GLY A 69 0.09 14.26 -12.84
N THR A 70 -0.86 13.94 -13.73
CA THR A 70 -0.88 14.47 -15.11
C THR A 70 -1.12 15.99 -15.11
N LEU A 71 -2.10 16.49 -14.37
CA LEU A 71 -2.38 17.93 -14.30
C LEU A 71 -1.18 18.74 -13.80
N VAL A 72 -0.52 18.27 -12.75
CA VAL A 72 0.70 18.92 -12.23
C VAL A 72 1.83 18.84 -13.24
N GLY A 73 2.02 17.67 -13.87
CA GLY A 73 3.07 17.48 -14.87
C GLY A 73 2.86 18.31 -16.12
N THR A 74 1.63 18.37 -16.65
CA THR A 74 1.31 19.19 -17.83
C THR A 74 1.47 20.68 -17.53
N ALA A 75 0.96 21.17 -16.41
CA ALA A 75 1.14 22.56 -16.00
C ALA A 75 2.62 22.93 -15.85
N MET A 76 3.41 22.04 -15.26
CA MET A 76 4.85 22.24 -15.08
C MET A 76 5.60 22.20 -16.42
N SER A 77 5.20 21.33 -17.36
CA SER A 77 5.78 21.28 -18.72
C SER A 77 5.55 22.59 -19.46
N VAL A 78 4.32 23.08 -19.47
CA VAL A 78 3.97 24.37 -20.10
C VAL A 78 4.76 25.50 -19.45
N LEU A 79 4.85 25.55 -18.13
CA LEU A 79 5.62 26.58 -17.42
C LEU A 79 7.11 26.54 -17.76
N MET A 80 7.71 25.35 -17.80
CA MET A 80 9.14 25.21 -18.13
C MET A 80 9.44 25.64 -19.55
N ILE A 81 8.58 25.30 -20.51
CA ILE A 81 8.74 25.75 -21.91
C ILE A 81 8.53 27.26 -22.01
N ALA A 82 7.54 27.81 -21.34
CA ALA A 82 7.31 29.28 -21.35
C ALA A 82 8.52 30.06 -20.80
N LEU A 83 9.22 29.50 -19.80
CA LEU A 83 10.38 30.18 -19.18
C LEU A 83 11.70 29.93 -19.93
N PHE A 84 11.90 28.75 -20.49
CA PHE A 84 13.20 28.28 -20.97
C PHE A 84 13.24 27.87 -22.44
N ALA A 85 12.18 28.15 -23.24
CA ALA A 85 12.13 27.76 -24.66
C ALA A 85 13.35 28.23 -25.47
N GLN A 86 13.92 29.40 -25.13
CA GLN A 86 15.09 29.97 -25.80
C GLN A 86 16.43 29.52 -25.23
N ALA A 87 16.43 28.74 -24.15
CA ALA A 87 17.62 28.29 -23.45
C ALA A 87 17.59 26.76 -23.21
N PRO A 88 17.87 25.93 -24.23
CA PRO A 88 17.75 24.47 -24.19
C PRO A 88 18.47 23.82 -23.00
N TRP A 89 19.64 24.32 -22.65
CA TRP A 89 20.41 23.80 -21.50
C TRP A 89 19.73 24.04 -20.18
N LEU A 90 19.13 25.22 -19.97
CA LEU A 90 18.37 25.52 -18.75
C LEU A 90 17.09 24.70 -18.70
N PHE A 91 16.43 24.50 -19.83
CA PHE A 91 15.25 23.66 -19.95
C PHE A 91 15.55 22.21 -19.55
N LEU A 92 16.60 21.59 -20.10
CA LEU A 92 17.00 20.22 -19.80
C LEU A 92 17.46 20.07 -18.34
N LEU A 93 18.13 21.07 -17.79
CA LEU A 93 18.47 21.12 -16.37
C LEU A 93 17.21 21.17 -15.50
N ALA A 94 16.25 22.04 -15.85
CA ALA A 94 14.99 22.20 -15.10
C ALA A 94 14.16 20.91 -15.10
N ILE A 95 14.01 20.24 -16.26
CA ILE A 95 13.33 18.93 -16.33
C ILE A 95 14.05 17.88 -15.47
N SER A 96 15.39 17.83 -15.56
CA SER A 96 16.18 16.85 -14.80
C SER A 96 16.01 17.04 -13.28
N LEU A 97 16.04 18.29 -12.81
CA LEU A 97 15.82 18.63 -11.41
C LEU A 97 14.37 18.31 -10.97
N TRP A 98 13.37 18.61 -11.80
CA TRP A 98 11.97 18.27 -11.52
C TRP A 98 11.77 16.77 -11.42
N LEU A 99 12.30 15.99 -12.35
CA LEU A 99 12.25 14.54 -12.31
C LEU A 99 12.92 14.00 -11.04
N GLY A 100 14.08 14.52 -10.69
CA GLY A 100 14.79 14.16 -9.46
C GLY A 100 13.98 14.47 -8.19
N LEU A 101 13.36 15.66 -8.14
CA LEU A 101 12.47 16.05 -7.03
C LEU A 101 11.26 15.12 -6.93
N CYS A 102 10.60 14.84 -8.05
CA CYS A 102 9.46 13.93 -8.10
C CYS A 102 9.84 12.51 -7.67
N THR A 103 11.01 12.02 -8.09
CA THR A 103 11.51 10.69 -7.70
C THR A 103 11.84 10.65 -6.20
N ALA A 104 12.47 11.68 -5.64
CA ALA A 104 12.73 11.78 -4.21
C ALA A 104 11.43 11.81 -3.39
N ALA A 105 10.46 12.64 -3.81
CA ALA A 105 9.15 12.72 -3.18
C ALA A 105 8.40 11.39 -3.24
N SER A 106 8.39 10.74 -4.40
CA SER A 106 7.78 9.43 -4.61
C SER A 106 8.39 8.36 -3.69
N THR A 107 9.71 8.33 -3.58
CA THR A 107 10.43 7.34 -2.75
C THR A 107 10.16 7.54 -1.26
N SER A 108 9.94 8.80 -0.82
CA SER A 108 9.65 9.12 0.57
C SER A 108 8.20 8.80 0.99
N LEU A 109 7.32 8.54 0.03
CA LEU A 109 5.89 8.28 0.23
C LEU A 109 5.55 6.83 -0.14
N ARG A 110 4.72 6.16 0.68
CA ARG A 110 4.32 4.74 0.46
C ARG A 110 2.84 4.57 0.08
N ASN A 111 2.17 5.64 -0.28
CA ASN A 111 0.76 5.66 -0.64
C ASN A 111 0.55 6.03 -2.11
N HIS A 112 -0.71 6.14 -2.54
CA HIS A 112 -1.05 6.52 -3.91
C HIS A 112 -0.52 7.88 -4.35
N VAL A 113 -0.19 8.78 -3.41
CA VAL A 113 0.45 10.07 -3.69
C VAL A 113 1.83 9.87 -4.33
N SER A 114 2.57 8.80 -3.93
CA SER A 114 3.83 8.41 -4.58
C SER A 114 3.66 8.26 -6.10
N TYR A 115 2.59 7.59 -6.53
CA TYR A 115 2.28 7.41 -7.95
C TYR A 115 2.02 8.74 -8.68
N ALA A 116 1.34 9.69 -8.03
CA ALA A 116 1.10 11.02 -8.62
C ALA A 116 2.42 11.79 -8.86
N PHE A 117 3.39 11.70 -7.95
CA PHE A 117 4.71 12.30 -8.14
C PHE A 117 5.48 11.66 -9.28
N VAL A 118 5.56 10.33 -9.35
CA VAL A 118 6.20 9.63 -10.48
C VAL A 118 5.60 10.09 -11.79
N LEU A 119 4.28 10.12 -11.86
CA LEU A 119 3.58 10.50 -13.08
C LEU A 119 3.78 11.97 -13.45
N SER A 120 3.87 12.87 -12.46
CA SER A 120 4.17 14.28 -12.70
C SER A 120 5.56 14.46 -13.32
N GLY A 121 6.58 13.79 -12.77
CA GLY A 121 7.93 13.81 -13.33
C GLY A 121 7.99 13.29 -14.75
N TYR A 122 7.42 12.11 -14.99
CA TYR A 122 7.35 11.47 -16.29
C TYR A 122 6.54 12.28 -17.33
N THR A 123 5.42 12.91 -16.93
CA THR A 123 4.58 13.70 -17.83
C THR A 123 5.32 14.94 -18.33
N VAL A 124 6.12 15.60 -17.48
CA VAL A 124 6.95 16.73 -17.91
C VAL A 124 7.93 16.32 -18.99
N ALA A 125 8.57 15.16 -18.85
CA ALA A 125 9.49 14.65 -19.87
C ALA A 125 8.77 14.32 -21.19
N ILE A 126 7.61 13.64 -21.13
CA ILE A 126 6.85 13.23 -22.32
C ILE A 126 6.34 14.43 -23.14
N ILE A 127 5.88 15.48 -22.48
CA ILE A 127 5.36 16.67 -23.17
C ILE A 127 6.49 17.62 -23.50
N GLY A 128 7.40 17.83 -22.56
CA GLY A 128 8.44 18.84 -22.67
C GLY A 128 9.55 18.51 -23.68
N LEU A 129 10.04 17.24 -23.70
CA LEU A 129 11.13 16.90 -24.60
C LEU A 129 10.77 17.04 -26.10
N PRO A 130 9.62 16.54 -26.59
CA PRO A 130 9.21 16.77 -27.97
C PRO A 130 8.88 18.24 -28.28
N ALA A 131 8.41 18.99 -27.29
CA ALA A 131 8.03 20.39 -27.45
C ALA A 131 9.23 21.35 -27.58
N VAL A 132 10.47 20.88 -27.34
CA VAL A 132 11.67 21.69 -27.59
C VAL A 132 11.74 22.18 -29.03
N ASP A 133 11.37 21.31 -29.99
CA ASP A 133 11.41 21.63 -31.42
C ASP A 133 10.21 22.49 -31.87
N GLN A 134 9.07 22.42 -31.13
CA GLN A 134 7.83 23.12 -31.46
C GLN A 134 7.16 23.72 -30.20
N PRO A 135 7.76 24.74 -29.57
CA PRO A 135 7.29 25.29 -28.30
C PRO A 135 5.86 25.80 -28.28
N LEU A 136 5.37 26.29 -29.44
CA LEU A 136 4.01 26.84 -29.57
C LEU A 136 2.91 25.78 -29.44
N LEU A 137 3.21 24.51 -29.73
CA LEU A 137 2.23 23.41 -29.66
C LEU A 137 2.15 22.78 -28.27
N VAL A 138 2.99 23.18 -27.31
CA VAL A 138 3.03 22.57 -25.99
C VAL A 138 1.70 22.62 -25.26
N PHE A 139 0.96 23.71 -25.39
CA PHE A 139 -0.33 23.88 -24.75
C PHE A 139 -1.40 22.94 -25.36
N GLU A 140 -1.45 22.83 -26.67
CA GLU A 140 -2.35 21.90 -27.37
C GLU A 140 -2.05 20.45 -27.00
N GLN A 141 -0.78 20.05 -27.01
CA GLN A 141 -0.34 18.72 -26.57
C GLN A 141 -0.68 18.45 -25.10
N ALA A 142 -0.56 19.46 -24.22
CA ALA A 142 -0.91 19.35 -22.82
C ALA A 142 -2.41 19.12 -22.63
N VAL A 143 -3.25 19.86 -23.35
CA VAL A 143 -4.72 19.73 -23.32
C VAL A 143 -5.15 18.39 -23.91
N ALA A 144 -4.64 18.01 -25.09
CA ALA A 144 -4.94 16.74 -25.73
C ALA A 144 -4.63 15.56 -24.76
N ARG A 145 -3.46 15.59 -24.12
CA ARG A 145 -3.08 14.56 -23.19
C ARG A 145 -3.98 14.50 -21.94
N CYS A 146 -4.37 15.63 -21.39
CA CYS A 146 -5.29 15.66 -20.25
C CYS A 146 -6.66 15.09 -20.63
N THR A 147 -7.21 15.46 -21.77
CA THR A 147 -8.53 14.99 -22.24
C THR A 147 -8.51 13.48 -22.49
N GLU A 148 -7.49 12.95 -23.14
CA GLU A 148 -7.34 11.52 -23.41
C GLU A 148 -7.19 10.68 -22.14
N ILE A 149 -6.40 11.17 -21.17
CA ILE A 149 -6.25 10.52 -19.88
C ILE A 149 -7.55 10.56 -19.08
N CYS A 150 -8.25 11.71 -19.05
CA CYS A 150 -9.56 11.84 -18.42
C CYS A 150 -10.57 10.86 -19.02
N LEU A 151 -10.64 10.78 -20.35
CA LEU A 151 -11.51 9.85 -21.05
C LEU A 151 -11.21 8.39 -20.67
N GLY A 152 -9.94 8.01 -20.67
CA GLY A 152 -9.52 6.66 -20.25
C GLY A 152 -9.91 6.33 -18.80
N ILE A 153 -9.73 7.27 -17.86
CA ILE A 153 -10.12 7.12 -16.46
C ILE A 153 -11.64 6.97 -16.32
N ILE A 154 -12.42 7.80 -17.03
CA ILE A 154 -13.89 7.75 -16.99
C ILE A 154 -14.37 6.40 -17.51
N CYS A 155 -13.89 5.95 -18.69
CA CYS A 155 -14.26 4.66 -19.26
C CYS A 155 -13.88 3.49 -18.35
N ALA A 156 -12.67 3.47 -17.80
CA ALA A 156 -12.22 2.42 -16.88
C ALA A 156 -13.08 2.37 -15.61
N SER A 157 -13.38 3.53 -15.03
CA SER A 157 -14.19 3.67 -13.82
C SER A 157 -15.64 3.26 -14.06
N ALA A 158 -16.25 3.71 -15.15
CA ALA A 158 -17.62 3.38 -15.51
C ALA A 158 -17.79 1.87 -15.74
N VAL A 159 -16.94 1.27 -16.56
CA VAL A 159 -17.00 -0.17 -16.84
C VAL A 159 -16.73 -0.98 -15.56
N SER A 160 -15.77 -0.55 -14.72
CA SER A 160 -15.49 -1.23 -13.45
C SER A 160 -16.63 -1.13 -12.43
N ALA A 161 -17.42 -0.05 -12.46
CA ALA A 161 -18.55 0.15 -11.57
C ALA A 161 -19.80 -0.63 -12.05
N ILE A 162 -19.99 -0.79 -13.37
CA ILE A 162 -21.18 -1.41 -13.96
C ILE A 162 -21.03 -2.93 -14.11
N LEU A 163 -19.88 -3.40 -14.65
CA LEU A 163 -19.66 -4.82 -14.94
C LEU A 163 -19.05 -5.52 -13.71
N TRP A 164 -19.82 -6.39 -13.08
CA TRP A 164 -19.40 -7.24 -11.94
C TRP A 164 -18.54 -6.46 -10.92
N PRO A 165 -19.09 -5.44 -10.24
CA PRO A 165 -18.33 -4.63 -9.29
C PRO A 165 -17.80 -5.51 -8.16
N GLN A 166 -16.47 -5.58 -8.05
CA GLN A 166 -15.80 -6.23 -6.94
C GLN A 166 -15.37 -5.15 -5.96
N ARG A 167 -16.05 -5.07 -4.82
CA ARG A 167 -15.74 -4.09 -3.79
C ARG A 167 -14.63 -4.61 -2.89
N VAL A 168 -13.68 -3.76 -2.56
CA VAL A 168 -12.63 -4.03 -1.55
C VAL A 168 -13.29 -4.41 -0.21
N GLU A 169 -14.38 -3.72 0.12
CA GLU A 169 -15.16 -3.90 1.34
C GLU A 169 -15.51 -5.36 1.62
N GLN A 170 -15.96 -6.11 0.61
CA GLN A 170 -16.36 -7.52 0.78
C GLN A 170 -15.18 -8.47 1.00
N ASN A 171 -14.00 -8.07 0.57
CA ASN A 171 -12.78 -8.86 0.71
C ASN A 171 -12.04 -8.56 2.01
N LEU A 172 -12.19 -7.32 2.53
CA LEU A 172 -11.52 -6.88 3.76
C LEU A 172 -11.93 -7.73 4.97
N ASP A 173 -13.20 -8.09 5.09
CA ASP A 173 -13.70 -8.91 6.20
C ASP A 173 -12.98 -10.27 6.25
N LYS A 174 -12.98 -11.00 5.12
CA LYS A 174 -12.30 -12.30 5.03
C LYS A 174 -10.81 -12.20 5.29
N GLN A 175 -10.17 -11.14 4.76
CA GLN A 175 -8.74 -10.93 4.96
C GLN A 175 -8.41 -10.50 6.38
N ALA A 176 -9.22 -9.65 7.01
CA ALA A 176 -9.06 -9.25 8.39
C ALA A 176 -9.16 -10.46 9.33
N HIS A 177 -10.17 -11.32 9.13
CA HIS A 177 -10.34 -12.55 9.90
C HIS A 177 -9.14 -13.51 9.72
N ALA A 178 -8.71 -13.75 8.48
CA ALA A 178 -7.55 -14.60 8.21
C ALA A 178 -6.26 -14.03 8.84
N THR A 179 -6.06 -12.70 8.77
CA THR A 179 -4.90 -12.03 9.35
C THR A 179 -4.92 -12.07 10.87
N TRP A 180 -6.09 -11.90 11.47
CA TRP A 180 -6.28 -12.04 12.91
C TRP A 180 -5.94 -13.45 13.39
N LEU A 181 -6.45 -14.51 12.72
CA LEU A 181 -6.12 -15.90 13.05
C LEU A 181 -4.61 -16.17 12.96
N LEU A 182 -3.96 -15.72 11.88
CA LEU A 182 -2.51 -15.86 11.74
C LEU A 182 -1.75 -15.12 12.85
N GLY A 183 -2.21 -13.93 13.25
CA GLY A 183 -1.64 -13.17 14.36
C GLY A 183 -1.76 -13.90 15.69
N MET A 184 -2.93 -14.49 15.99
CA MET A 184 -3.18 -15.28 17.21
C MET A 184 -2.31 -16.54 17.23
N GLN A 185 -2.24 -17.28 16.11
CA GLN A 185 -1.39 -18.47 15.98
C GLN A 185 0.10 -18.15 16.16
N ALA A 186 0.56 -17.04 15.54
CA ALA A 186 1.95 -16.61 15.69
C ALA A 186 2.27 -16.18 17.14
N ALA A 187 1.36 -15.47 17.81
CA ALA A 187 1.51 -15.11 19.22
C ALA A 187 1.57 -16.35 20.13
N ARG A 188 0.69 -17.34 19.87
CA ARG A 188 0.71 -18.63 20.57
C ARG A 188 2.04 -19.37 20.38
N GLY A 189 2.53 -19.45 19.14
CA GLY A 189 3.82 -20.11 18.83
C GLY A 189 5.03 -19.45 19.50
N GLU A 190 4.98 -18.16 19.83
CA GLU A 190 6.03 -17.51 20.64
C GLU A 190 5.96 -17.92 22.12
N ILE A 191 4.77 -18.27 22.65
CA ILE A 191 4.55 -18.64 24.05
C ILE A 191 4.83 -20.13 24.26
N ASP A 192 4.34 -20.99 23.37
CA ASP A 192 4.57 -22.44 23.39
C ASP A 192 5.63 -22.84 22.36
N PRO A 193 6.89 -23.10 22.79
CA PRO A 193 7.98 -23.48 21.88
C PRO A 193 7.69 -24.74 21.06
N ARG A 194 6.81 -25.64 21.54
CA ARG A 194 6.45 -26.89 20.84
C ARG A 194 5.63 -26.65 19.61
N GLN A 195 4.93 -25.49 19.55
CA GLN A 195 4.07 -25.08 18.44
C GLN A 195 4.68 -23.97 17.58
N ARG A 196 5.91 -23.60 17.87
CA ARG A 196 6.63 -22.54 17.16
C ARG A 196 6.91 -22.94 15.72
N GLN A 197 6.29 -22.24 14.77
CA GLN A 197 6.62 -22.34 13.36
C GLN A 197 7.80 -21.42 13.04
N PRO A 198 8.88 -21.89 12.37
CA PRO A 198 10.08 -21.08 12.13
C PRO A 198 9.81 -19.76 11.41
N GLN A 199 8.80 -19.72 10.54
CA GLN A 199 8.42 -18.53 9.76
C GLN A 199 7.08 -17.92 10.20
N GLY A 200 6.42 -18.45 11.23
CA GLY A 200 5.07 -18.06 11.64
C GLY A 200 4.94 -16.56 11.94
N LEU A 201 5.89 -16.01 12.68
CA LEU A 201 5.94 -14.59 13.01
C LEU A 201 6.14 -13.71 11.77
N LEU A 202 7.05 -14.07 10.86
CA LEU A 202 7.32 -13.32 9.64
C LEU A 202 6.12 -13.37 8.71
N ASN A 203 5.47 -14.52 8.57
CA ASN A 203 4.26 -14.67 7.76
C ASN A 203 3.11 -13.82 8.30
N ALA A 204 2.90 -13.79 9.62
CA ALA A 204 1.90 -12.95 10.26
C ALA A 204 2.21 -11.45 10.04
N LEU A 205 3.46 -11.01 10.24
CA LEU A 205 3.88 -9.62 10.00
C LEU A 205 3.68 -9.22 8.53
N SER A 206 4.12 -10.07 7.59
CA SER A 206 3.95 -9.80 6.15
C SER A 206 2.47 -9.69 5.78
N LYS A 207 1.61 -10.57 6.33
CA LYS A 207 0.18 -10.53 6.07
C LYS A 207 -0.51 -9.31 6.66
N ILE A 208 -0.12 -8.88 7.86
CA ILE A 208 -0.63 -7.64 8.49
C ILE A 208 -0.30 -6.43 7.59
N VAL A 209 0.95 -6.34 7.09
CA VAL A 209 1.38 -5.24 6.22
C VAL A 209 0.65 -5.27 4.88
N GLU A 210 0.48 -6.46 4.28
CA GLU A 210 -0.25 -6.65 3.01
C GLU A 210 -1.70 -6.19 3.12
N VAL A 211 -2.40 -6.59 4.20
CA VAL A 211 -3.80 -6.23 4.40
C VAL A 211 -3.96 -4.77 4.79
N ASP A 212 -3.04 -4.21 5.59
CA ASP A 212 -3.05 -2.78 5.92
C ASP A 212 -2.87 -1.89 4.69
N ALA A 213 -2.07 -2.33 3.72
CA ALA A 213 -1.91 -1.61 2.44
C ALA A 213 -3.22 -1.51 1.63
N GLN A 214 -4.18 -2.43 1.82
CA GLN A 214 -5.49 -2.37 1.14
C GLN A 214 -6.44 -1.33 1.75
N ARG A 215 -6.14 -0.82 2.94
CA ARG A 215 -6.91 0.21 3.62
C ARG A 215 -7.12 1.46 2.78
N ASP A 216 -6.06 1.90 2.10
CA ASP A 216 -6.09 3.13 1.30
C ASP A 216 -7.06 3.01 0.12
N HIS A 217 -7.29 1.79 -0.38
CA HIS A 217 -8.24 1.52 -1.46
C HIS A 217 -9.70 1.56 -0.97
N ALA A 218 -9.96 1.01 0.21
CA ALA A 218 -11.28 1.02 0.82
C ALA A 218 -11.79 2.44 1.14
N TRP A 219 -10.86 3.37 1.36
CA TRP A 219 -11.20 4.78 1.60
C TRP A 219 -12.01 5.41 0.47
N PHE A 220 -11.79 4.99 -0.78
CA PHE A 220 -12.46 5.51 -1.97
C PHE A 220 -13.81 4.84 -2.28
N GLU A 221 -14.22 3.83 -1.51
CA GLU A 221 -15.49 3.12 -1.72
C GLU A 221 -16.69 3.71 -0.95
N GLY A 222 -16.54 4.92 -0.39
CA GLY A 222 -17.60 5.62 0.31
C GLY A 222 -17.50 5.53 1.84
N GLU A 223 -18.59 5.89 2.54
CA GLU A 223 -18.54 6.03 4.01
C GLU A 223 -18.30 4.71 4.73
N ARG A 224 -18.95 3.63 4.30
CA ARG A 224 -18.72 2.29 4.87
C ARG A 224 -17.29 1.80 4.67
N GLY A 225 -16.75 2.02 3.48
CA GLY A 225 -15.35 1.70 3.18
C GLY A 225 -14.38 2.48 4.08
N ARG A 226 -14.62 3.76 4.32
CA ARG A 226 -13.81 4.59 5.24
C ARG A 226 -13.86 4.10 6.67
N ARG A 227 -15.05 3.72 7.18
CA ARG A 227 -15.20 3.17 8.54
C ARG A 227 -14.44 1.86 8.69
N ARG A 228 -14.56 0.93 7.74
CA ARG A 228 -13.82 -0.33 7.71
C ARG A 228 -12.31 -0.14 7.58
N ALA A 229 -11.88 0.82 6.76
CA ALA A 229 -10.47 1.21 6.66
C ALA A 229 -9.90 1.69 8.00
N GLY A 230 -10.66 2.51 8.74
CA GLY A 230 -10.31 2.94 10.09
C GLY A 230 -10.21 1.78 11.09
N ALA A 231 -11.19 0.87 11.07
CA ALA A 231 -11.19 -0.33 11.91
C ALA A 231 -10.00 -1.25 11.58
N LEU A 232 -9.67 -1.41 10.30
CA LEU A 232 -8.52 -2.21 9.85
C LEU A 232 -7.19 -1.64 10.35
N ALA A 233 -7.01 -0.31 10.33
CA ALA A 233 -5.82 0.33 10.88
C ALA A 233 -5.64 0.04 12.38
N LEU A 234 -6.75 0.01 13.12
CA LEU A 234 -6.73 -0.35 14.55
C LEU A 234 -6.37 -1.83 14.74
N LEU A 235 -6.97 -2.72 13.96
CA LEU A 235 -6.67 -4.15 13.99
C LEU A 235 -5.19 -4.42 13.70
N SER A 236 -4.65 -3.83 12.64
CA SER A 236 -3.23 -3.99 12.26
C SER A 236 -2.30 -3.55 13.39
N ARG A 237 -2.59 -2.41 14.02
CA ARG A 237 -1.82 -1.91 15.16
C ARG A 237 -1.90 -2.84 16.38
N ASP A 238 -3.10 -3.35 16.68
CA ASP A 238 -3.29 -4.22 17.84
C ASP A 238 -2.61 -5.58 17.62
N LEU A 239 -2.65 -6.13 16.41
CA LEU A 239 -1.93 -7.33 16.05
C LEU A 239 -0.41 -7.15 16.14
N LEU A 240 0.13 -6.04 15.64
CA LEU A 240 1.56 -5.73 15.79
C LEU A 240 1.96 -5.60 17.27
N SER A 241 1.10 -4.96 18.09
CA SER A 241 1.30 -4.83 19.53
C SER A 241 1.22 -6.19 20.23
N LEU A 242 0.28 -7.07 19.83
CA LEU A 242 0.13 -8.44 20.31
C LEU A 242 1.41 -9.25 20.05
N LEU A 243 1.89 -9.29 18.81
CA LEU A 243 3.10 -10.02 18.41
C LEU A 243 4.35 -9.52 19.13
N ARG A 244 4.49 -8.19 19.27
CA ARG A 244 5.58 -7.59 20.04
C ARG A 244 5.53 -8.01 21.51
N THR A 245 4.34 -8.05 22.12
CA THR A 245 4.16 -8.43 23.53
C THR A 245 4.42 -9.92 23.71
N ALA A 246 3.93 -10.79 22.80
CA ALA A 246 4.18 -12.22 22.81
C ALA A 246 5.68 -12.54 22.77
N ARG A 247 6.41 -11.87 21.86
CA ARG A 247 7.88 -12.01 21.81
C ARG A 247 8.58 -11.49 23.07
N GLY A 248 7.98 -10.47 23.73
CA GLY A 248 8.45 -9.98 25.03
C GLY A 248 8.28 -11.02 26.13
N VAL A 249 7.13 -11.72 26.17
CA VAL A 249 6.85 -12.83 27.10
C VAL A 249 7.84 -13.97 26.87
N ALA A 250 8.04 -14.39 25.61
CA ALA A 250 8.99 -15.43 25.26
C ALA A 250 10.43 -15.12 25.73
N ARG A 251 10.88 -13.87 25.54
CA ARG A 251 12.22 -13.44 25.99
C ARG A 251 12.33 -13.39 27.51
N GLN A 252 11.28 -13.00 28.21
CA GLN A 252 11.29 -12.97 29.67
C GLN A 252 11.28 -14.41 30.25
N ARG A 253 10.46 -15.31 29.64
CA ARG A 253 10.46 -16.73 29.97
C ARG A 253 11.88 -17.34 29.91
N ALA A 254 12.61 -17.03 28.84
CA ALA A 254 13.98 -17.52 28.63
C ALA A 254 15.03 -16.98 29.65
N ARG A 255 14.65 -16.03 30.51
CA ARG A 255 15.51 -15.50 31.59
C ARG A 255 15.25 -16.12 32.94
N LEU A 256 14.11 -16.79 33.09
CA LEU A 256 13.76 -17.46 34.32
C LEU A 256 14.66 -18.68 34.56
N SER A 257 14.93 -18.99 35.81
CA SER A 257 15.52 -20.29 36.19
C SER A 257 14.52 -21.43 35.95
N GLU A 258 15.00 -22.66 35.82
CA GLU A 258 14.13 -23.82 35.60
C GLU A 258 13.05 -23.98 36.69
N GLU A 259 13.38 -23.62 37.92
CA GLU A 259 12.44 -23.68 39.05
C GLU A 259 11.37 -22.62 38.96
N GLU A 260 11.74 -21.38 38.63
CA GLU A 260 10.81 -20.28 38.44
C GLU A 260 9.89 -20.53 37.22
N GLU A 261 10.42 -21.11 36.14
CA GLU A 261 9.64 -21.47 34.96
C GLU A 261 8.59 -22.53 35.27
N ARG A 262 8.96 -23.59 36.03
CA ARG A 262 8.01 -24.64 36.46
C ARG A 262 6.84 -24.07 37.27
N GLN A 263 7.09 -23.09 38.14
CA GLN A 263 6.07 -22.49 38.96
C GLN A 263 5.03 -21.70 38.15
N VAL A 264 5.44 -21.07 37.03
CA VAL A 264 4.54 -20.28 36.15
C VAL A 264 4.00 -21.06 34.95
N GLU A 265 4.44 -22.32 34.73
CA GLU A 265 4.09 -23.16 33.56
C GLU A 265 2.59 -23.29 33.36
N ARG A 266 1.82 -23.46 34.46
CA ARG A 266 0.35 -23.56 34.40
C ARG A 266 -0.27 -22.31 33.77
N TRP A 267 0.29 -21.12 34.06
CA TRP A 267 -0.22 -19.84 33.53
C TRP A 267 0.13 -19.64 32.06
N LEU A 268 1.32 -20.08 31.66
CA LEU A 268 1.73 -20.07 30.27
C LEU A 268 0.91 -21.05 29.44
N ALA A 269 0.60 -22.24 29.98
CA ALA A 269 -0.28 -23.20 29.32
C ALA A 269 -1.73 -22.65 29.20
N ALA A 270 -2.27 -22.05 30.26
CA ALA A 270 -3.58 -21.40 30.22
C ALA A 270 -3.63 -20.26 29.20
N LEU A 271 -2.57 -19.44 29.12
CA LEU A 271 -2.44 -18.38 28.15
C LEU A 271 -2.42 -18.92 26.70
N ALA A 272 -1.64 -19.97 26.43
CA ALA A 272 -1.58 -20.62 25.11
C ALA A 272 -2.96 -21.19 24.71
N SER A 273 -3.67 -21.82 25.66
CA SER A 273 -5.03 -22.35 25.44
C SER A 273 -6.05 -21.23 25.18
N ALA A 274 -6.00 -20.12 25.92
CA ALA A 274 -6.88 -18.97 25.70
C ALA A 274 -6.68 -18.34 24.32
N LEU A 275 -5.43 -18.26 23.85
CA LEU A 275 -5.14 -17.76 22.50
C LEU A 275 -5.60 -18.72 21.39
N GLU A 276 -5.69 -20.03 21.66
CA GLU A 276 -6.23 -21.04 20.74
C GLU A 276 -7.74 -20.97 20.66
N GLY A 277 -8.39 -20.90 21.81
CA GLY A 277 -9.85 -20.88 21.91
C GLY A 277 -10.48 -19.62 21.32
N THR A 278 -9.71 -18.54 21.20
CA THR A 278 -10.12 -17.24 20.62
C THR A 278 -11.43 -16.65 21.19
N ASP A 279 -11.88 -17.13 22.36
CA ASP A 279 -13.06 -16.62 23.06
C ASP A 279 -12.70 -15.38 23.90
N PRO A 280 -13.32 -14.21 23.64
CA PRO A 280 -13.01 -12.98 24.34
C PRO A 280 -13.34 -13.02 25.84
N ALA A 281 -14.40 -13.77 26.22
CA ALA A 281 -14.82 -13.84 27.62
C ALA A 281 -13.79 -14.63 28.46
N SER A 282 -13.31 -15.76 27.93
CA SER A 282 -12.28 -16.56 28.57
C SER A 282 -10.93 -15.83 28.65
N MET A 283 -10.56 -15.11 27.60
CA MET A 283 -9.36 -14.27 27.59
C MET A 283 -9.44 -13.14 28.63
N GLN A 284 -10.61 -12.52 28.76
CA GLN A 284 -10.83 -11.45 29.73
C GLN A 284 -10.78 -11.99 31.17
N ALA A 285 -11.43 -13.11 31.45
CA ALA A 285 -11.40 -13.76 32.77
C ALA A 285 -9.97 -14.14 33.18
N LEU A 286 -9.23 -14.79 32.30
CA LEU A 286 -7.83 -15.16 32.56
C LEU A 286 -6.94 -13.91 32.76
N ARG A 287 -7.22 -12.82 32.03
CA ARG A 287 -6.51 -11.56 32.21
C ARG A 287 -6.67 -10.99 33.63
N GLU A 288 -7.90 -11.01 34.14
CA GLU A 288 -8.22 -10.49 35.48
C GLU A 288 -7.58 -11.36 36.56
N GLU A 289 -7.62 -12.69 36.40
CA GLU A 289 -6.98 -13.64 37.28
C GLU A 289 -5.45 -13.44 37.30
N LEU A 290 -4.79 -13.31 36.12
CA LEU A 290 -3.37 -13.04 36.03
C LEU A 290 -2.97 -11.71 36.67
N ALA A 291 -3.81 -10.68 36.55
CA ALA A 291 -3.56 -9.39 37.17
C ALA A 291 -3.60 -9.46 38.71
N GLN A 292 -4.50 -10.29 39.27
CA GLN A 292 -4.57 -10.53 40.72
C GLN A 292 -3.36 -11.37 41.21
N VAL A 293 -3.09 -12.47 40.53
CA VAL A 293 -1.99 -13.38 40.89
C VAL A 293 -0.63 -12.67 40.80
N ALA A 294 -0.41 -11.81 39.85
CA ALA A 294 0.87 -11.09 39.69
C ALA A 294 1.23 -10.19 40.89
N VAL A 295 0.27 -9.82 41.74
CA VAL A 295 0.51 -8.99 42.93
C VAL A 295 0.85 -9.81 44.17
N GLU A 296 0.63 -11.12 44.14
CA GLU A 296 0.93 -12.00 45.29
C GLU A 296 2.42 -11.98 45.66
N PRO A 297 2.75 -11.97 46.96
CA PRO A 297 4.15 -11.80 47.43
C PRO A 297 5.05 -12.99 47.16
N GLN A 298 4.49 -14.16 46.83
CA GLN A 298 5.25 -15.40 46.58
C GLN A 298 6.11 -15.37 45.29
N TRP A 299 5.82 -14.45 44.35
CA TRP A 299 6.47 -14.39 43.07
C TRP A 299 7.78 -13.56 43.13
N SER A 300 8.82 -14.02 42.44
CA SER A 300 10.03 -13.24 42.20
C SER A 300 9.69 -12.03 41.31
N ASN A 301 10.57 -11.03 41.26
CA ASN A 301 10.37 -9.86 40.43
C ASN A 301 10.25 -10.22 38.94
N ASP A 302 11.00 -11.21 38.47
CA ASP A 302 10.97 -11.66 37.08
C ASP A 302 9.68 -12.43 36.75
N GLN A 303 9.21 -13.29 37.66
CA GLN A 303 7.93 -13.98 37.52
C GLN A 303 6.77 -13.00 37.55
N ARG A 304 6.74 -12.03 38.45
CA ARG A 304 5.74 -10.97 38.54
C ARG A 304 5.68 -10.17 37.27
N TYR A 305 6.84 -9.78 36.74
CA TYR A 305 6.92 -9.08 35.46
C TYR A 305 6.38 -9.92 34.31
N LEU A 306 6.71 -11.22 34.25
CA LEU A 306 6.17 -12.14 33.24
C LEU A 306 4.65 -12.26 33.32
N LEU A 307 4.06 -12.49 34.49
CA LEU A 307 2.61 -12.62 34.69
C LEU A 307 1.89 -11.31 34.29
N THR A 308 2.44 -10.17 34.66
CA THR A 308 1.90 -8.86 34.22
C THR A 308 1.93 -8.73 32.71
N ARG A 309 3.02 -9.18 32.06
CA ARG A 309 3.11 -9.16 30.59
C ARG A 309 2.12 -10.11 29.93
N CYS A 310 1.83 -11.28 30.54
CA CYS A 310 0.78 -12.19 30.07
C CYS A 310 -0.61 -11.55 30.14
N SER A 311 -0.93 -10.84 31.24
CA SER A 311 -2.17 -10.07 31.34
C SER A 311 -2.28 -8.97 30.26
N VAL A 312 -1.19 -8.24 29.99
CA VAL A 312 -1.15 -7.24 28.90
C VAL A 312 -1.33 -7.89 27.53
N LEU A 313 -0.76 -9.07 27.30
CA LEU A 313 -0.91 -9.81 26.05
C LEU A 313 -2.38 -10.17 25.79
N LEU A 314 -3.09 -10.68 26.80
CA LEU A 314 -4.52 -10.99 26.69
C LEU A 314 -5.34 -9.73 26.39
N LEU A 315 -5.01 -8.59 27.00
CA LEU A 315 -5.66 -7.32 26.67
C LEU A 315 -5.50 -6.97 25.18
N LYS A 316 -4.29 -7.21 24.63
CA LYS A 316 -4.03 -6.96 23.20
C LYS A 316 -4.78 -7.95 22.32
N ALA A 317 -4.89 -9.22 22.73
CA ALA A 317 -5.67 -10.23 22.01
C ALA A 317 -7.15 -9.88 21.96
N VAL A 318 -7.75 -9.48 23.08
CA VAL A 318 -9.15 -9.01 23.15
C VAL A 318 -9.38 -7.76 22.29
N ASN A 319 -8.42 -6.81 22.30
CA ASN A 319 -8.51 -5.62 21.45
C ASN A 319 -8.41 -5.96 19.96
N ALA A 320 -7.54 -6.89 19.60
CA ALA A 320 -7.40 -7.35 18.21
C ALA A 320 -8.70 -8.05 17.72
N GLU A 321 -9.32 -8.85 18.59
CA GLU A 321 -10.60 -9.49 18.29
C GLU A 321 -11.71 -8.45 18.09
N LYS A 322 -11.86 -7.46 18.99
CA LYS A 322 -12.80 -6.34 18.82
C LYS A 322 -12.52 -5.58 17.52
N GLY A 323 -11.24 -5.36 17.18
CA GLY A 323 -10.83 -4.76 15.91
C GLY A 323 -11.28 -5.56 14.69
N MET A 324 -11.16 -6.88 14.75
CA MET A 324 -11.60 -7.79 13.67
C MET A 324 -13.13 -7.71 13.49
N ARG A 325 -13.92 -7.75 14.58
CA ARG A 325 -15.38 -7.56 14.53
C ARG A 325 -15.77 -6.19 13.98
N ALA A 326 -15.05 -5.13 14.37
CA ALA A 326 -15.29 -3.78 13.86
C ALA A 326 -15.05 -3.67 12.33
N VAL A 327 -14.09 -4.41 11.78
CA VAL A 327 -13.90 -4.50 10.32
C VAL A 327 -15.09 -5.20 9.67
N ALA A 328 -15.62 -6.27 10.28
CA ALA A 328 -16.76 -7.02 9.76
C ALA A 328 -18.05 -6.19 9.78
N SER A 329 -18.38 -5.56 10.92
CA SER A 329 -19.60 -4.76 11.08
C SER A 329 -19.53 -3.39 10.41
N GLY A 330 -18.33 -2.81 10.28
CA GLY A 330 -18.13 -1.42 9.88
C GLY A 330 -18.43 -0.42 11.01
N GLU A 331 -18.66 -0.90 12.23
CA GLU A 331 -18.92 -0.09 13.43
C GLU A 331 -17.66 -0.07 14.31
N VAL A 332 -17.15 1.11 14.59
CA VAL A 332 -16.06 1.30 15.53
C VAL A 332 -16.66 1.61 16.88
N GLU A 333 -16.83 0.58 17.71
CA GLU A 333 -17.22 0.80 19.12
C GLU A 333 -16.16 1.64 19.85
N GLY A 334 -16.64 2.56 20.70
CA GLY A 334 -15.83 3.54 21.41
C GLY A 334 -14.61 2.93 22.11
N ARG A 335 -13.45 3.13 21.53
CA ARG A 335 -12.16 2.76 22.13
C ARG A 335 -11.62 3.92 22.95
N VAL A 336 -11.44 3.66 24.23
CA VAL A 336 -10.65 4.52 25.12
C VAL A 336 -9.17 4.26 24.81
N GLY A 337 -8.56 5.13 24.02
CA GLY A 337 -7.13 5.07 23.74
C GLY A 337 -6.82 5.82 22.45
N SER A 338 -6.01 6.88 22.55
CA SER A 338 -5.65 7.72 21.42
C SER A 338 -5.12 6.88 20.24
N ALA A 339 -5.72 7.07 19.09
CA ALA A 339 -5.23 6.54 17.83
C ALA A 339 -3.89 7.23 17.47
N GLY A 340 -2.82 6.79 18.08
CA GLY A 340 -1.48 7.14 17.61
C GLY A 340 -1.35 6.65 16.18
N THR A 341 -1.21 7.56 15.25
CA THR A 341 -0.87 7.22 13.86
C THR A 341 0.45 6.46 13.87
N LEU A 342 0.49 5.29 13.23
CA LEU A 342 1.76 4.63 12.95
C LEU A 342 2.61 5.61 12.14
N SER A 343 3.63 6.19 12.76
CA SER A 343 4.59 7.01 12.03
C SER A 343 5.46 6.09 11.18
N TRP A 344 5.30 6.18 9.88
CA TRP A 344 6.16 5.45 8.95
C TRP A 344 7.56 6.06 8.98
N HIS A 345 8.55 5.20 9.10
CA HIS A 345 9.94 5.63 8.94
C HIS A 345 10.16 6.12 7.51
N ARG A 346 10.60 7.37 7.34
CA ARG A 346 10.94 7.97 6.05
C ARG A 346 12.46 8.02 5.95
N ASP A 347 13.00 7.26 5.02
CA ASP A 347 14.42 7.30 4.72
C ASP A 347 14.70 8.42 3.70
N LEU A 348 14.93 9.63 4.23
CA LEU A 348 15.21 10.80 3.42
C LEU A 348 16.55 10.69 2.68
N GLN A 349 17.53 9.98 3.23
CA GLN A 349 18.83 9.80 2.57
C GLN A 349 18.68 8.97 1.30
N MET A 350 17.95 7.83 1.39
CA MET A 350 17.66 7.00 0.22
C MET A 350 16.78 7.74 -0.78
N ALA A 351 15.79 8.50 -0.34
CA ALA A 351 14.95 9.30 -1.23
C ALA A 351 15.78 10.33 -2.04
N LEU A 352 16.65 11.06 -1.38
CA LEU A 352 17.54 12.02 -2.03
C LEU A 352 18.53 11.33 -2.97
N PHE A 353 19.07 10.17 -2.59
CA PHE A 353 19.97 9.40 -3.43
C PHE A 353 19.29 8.96 -4.74
N TYR A 354 18.08 8.40 -4.67
CA TYR A 354 17.33 8.01 -5.87
C TYR A 354 16.92 9.22 -6.71
N GLY A 355 16.51 10.33 -6.08
CA GLY A 355 16.22 11.57 -6.78
C GLY A 355 17.43 12.14 -7.52
N ALA A 356 18.59 12.21 -6.87
CA ALA A 356 19.83 12.66 -7.48
C ALA A 356 20.26 11.74 -8.64
N ARG A 357 20.14 10.42 -8.46
CA ARG A 357 20.43 9.44 -9.52
C ARG A 357 19.57 9.65 -10.76
N SER A 358 18.25 9.85 -10.60
CA SER A 358 17.34 10.09 -11.72
C SER A 358 17.65 11.43 -12.42
N ALA A 359 17.92 12.48 -11.65
CA ALA A 359 18.29 13.79 -12.21
C ALA A 359 19.59 13.70 -13.01
N LEU A 360 20.62 13.07 -12.46
CA LEU A 360 21.92 12.91 -13.13
C LEU A 360 21.84 12.02 -14.36
N ALA A 361 21.02 10.97 -14.34
CA ALA A 361 20.83 10.10 -15.50
C ALA A 361 20.21 10.87 -16.67
N LEU A 362 19.12 11.62 -16.40
CA LEU A 362 18.48 12.43 -17.44
C LEU A 362 19.38 13.55 -17.93
N LEU A 363 20.10 14.22 -17.03
CA LEU A 363 21.06 15.27 -17.39
C LEU A 363 22.20 14.72 -18.25
N GLY A 364 22.77 13.56 -17.90
CA GLY A 364 23.82 12.89 -18.69
C GLY A 364 23.34 12.53 -20.10
N LEU A 365 22.13 11.98 -20.23
CA LEU A 365 21.51 11.71 -21.53
C LEU A 365 21.24 13.00 -22.32
N SER A 366 20.83 14.07 -21.64
CA SER A 366 20.61 15.37 -22.26
C SER A 366 21.90 15.97 -22.83
N VAL A 367 22.99 15.88 -22.07
CA VAL A 367 24.34 16.31 -22.53
C VAL A 367 24.75 15.47 -23.73
N TYR A 368 24.60 14.14 -23.66
CA TYR A 368 24.91 13.26 -24.79
C TYR A 368 24.07 13.62 -26.03
N TRP A 369 22.78 13.87 -25.87
CA TRP A 369 21.87 14.28 -26.95
C TRP A 369 22.38 15.53 -27.68
N ILE A 370 22.73 16.58 -26.94
CA ILE A 370 23.16 17.84 -27.50
C ILE A 370 24.50 17.67 -28.27
N TYR A 371 25.45 16.90 -27.70
CA TYR A 371 26.74 16.70 -28.36
C TYR A 371 26.70 15.80 -29.59
N THR A 372 25.84 14.80 -29.60
CA THR A 372 25.73 13.83 -30.71
C THR A 372 24.70 14.20 -31.77
N ALA A 373 23.82 15.18 -31.46
CA ALA A 373 22.65 15.52 -32.28
C ALA A 373 21.79 14.30 -32.70
N TRP A 374 21.68 13.30 -31.79
CA TRP A 374 21.00 12.03 -32.07
C TRP A 374 19.48 12.23 -32.22
N PRO A 375 18.86 11.96 -33.42
CA PRO A 375 17.48 12.31 -33.70
C PRO A 375 16.45 11.57 -32.81
N ALA A 376 16.78 10.36 -32.32
CA ALA A 376 15.90 9.54 -31.51
C ALA A 376 16.17 9.67 -29.99
N ALA A 377 16.99 10.63 -29.58
CA ALA A 377 17.41 10.75 -28.18
C ALA A 377 16.24 11.08 -27.23
N SER A 378 15.25 11.85 -27.68
CA SER A 378 14.05 12.15 -26.89
C SER A 378 13.32 10.88 -26.44
N GLY A 379 13.22 9.87 -27.32
CA GLY A 379 12.65 8.56 -26.99
C GLY A 379 13.48 7.77 -25.97
N ALA A 380 14.82 7.80 -26.09
CA ALA A 380 15.71 7.16 -25.13
C ALA A 380 15.64 7.82 -23.74
N MET A 381 15.53 9.15 -23.69
CA MET A 381 15.38 9.93 -22.46
C MET A 381 14.05 9.61 -21.76
N LEU A 382 12.97 9.39 -22.51
CA LEU A 382 11.68 8.98 -21.98
C LEU A 382 11.71 7.58 -21.33
N LEU A 383 12.54 6.66 -21.86
CA LEU A 383 12.72 5.34 -21.27
C LEU A 383 13.60 5.37 -20.01
N ALA A 384 14.44 6.38 -19.85
CA ALA A 384 15.33 6.53 -18.70
C ALA A 384 14.68 7.34 -17.56
N ALA A 385 13.65 8.13 -17.86
CA ALA A 385 12.88 8.91 -16.89
C ALA A 385 11.90 8.03 -16.12
#